data_150c21313960cbc9b029cd23be957176
#
_entry.id   150c21313960cbc9b029cd23be957176
#
_cell.length_a   1.000
_cell.length_b   1.000
_cell.length_c   1.000
_cell.angle_alpha   90.00
_cell.angle_beta   90.00
_cell.angle_gamma   90.00
#
_symmetry.space_group_name_H-M   'P 1'
#
loop_
_entity.id
_entity.type
_entity.pdbx_description
1 polymer ?
#
loop_
_entity_poly.entity_id
_entity_poly.type
_entity_poly.pdbx_seq_one_letter_code
_entity_poly.pdbx_strand_id
1 'polypeptide(L)'
;MVGSGNIFQSMNSTVTMNLSVIFNLRGINLTLSAACASGSHAIGMGYLMIRQGLQERVVCGGAQEVNLYSVGSFDGLGAFSARESDPAAASRPFDKDRDGFVIGEGAGALILEEYEHAKARGAKIYCEVVGGGASADAYHFTAPHPEGKGAMKAMRDAIKDAGIAPEDIDYVNVHGTSTPAGDIPELKAVAGVLGDHVYNVNISSTKSMTGHLLGAAGAVEALACIFALTHGVVPPTINCENRDPEIDEKLNLTLDVAQKRDVKCALSNTFGFGGHNSTVIFRKL
;
A
#
# COMPACT_ATOMS: atom_id res chain seq x y z
N MET A 1 -33.00 -2.70 -19.87
CA MET A 1 -33.40 -1.42 -19.21
C MET A 1 -32.46 -1.21 -18.03
N VAL A 2 -31.75 -0.08 -17.95
CA VAL A 2 -30.88 0.26 -16.81
C VAL A 2 -31.80 0.78 -15.69
N GLY A 3 -31.84 0.12 -14.54
CA GLY A 3 -32.65 0.56 -13.39
C GLY A 3 -32.11 1.86 -12.77
N SER A 4 -32.99 2.66 -12.15
CA SER A 4 -32.61 3.94 -11.52
C SER A 4 -31.58 3.81 -10.41
N GLY A 5 -31.44 2.64 -9.76
CA GLY A 5 -30.43 2.33 -8.76
C GLY A 5 -29.01 2.13 -9.31
N ASN A 6 -28.84 1.90 -10.61
CA ASN A 6 -27.54 1.62 -11.19
C ASN A 6 -26.58 2.83 -11.11
N ILE A 7 -27.10 4.06 -11.05
CA ILE A 7 -26.28 5.25 -10.84
C ILE A 7 -25.46 5.15 -9.54
N PHE A 8 -26.08 4.64 -8.47
CA PHE A 8 -25.41 4.48 -7.17
C PHE A 8 -24.31 3.41 -7.18
N GLN A 9 -24.38 2.45 -8.11
CA GLN A 9 -23.35 1.42 -8.28
C GLN A 9 -22.20 1.91 -9.16
N SER A 10 -22.44 2.86 -10.04
CA SER A 10 -21.44 3.39 -10.99
C SER A 10 -20.67 4.63 -10.49
N MET A 11 -21.11 5.23 -9.39
CA MET A 11 -20.45 6.41 -8.85
C MET A 11 -19.17 6.02 -8.10
N ASN A 12 -18.05 6.71 -8.36
CA ASN A 12 -16.80 6.51 -7.62
C ASN A 12 -16.94 6.76 -6.11
N SER A 13 -17.94 7.55 -5.70
CA SER A 13 -18.23 7.87 -4.30
C SER A 13 -19.20 6.92 -3.61
N THR A 14 -19.58 5.81 -4.24
CA THR A 14 -20.57 4.87 -3.71
C THR A 14 -20.20 4.35 -2.33
N VAL A 15 -18.95 3.98 -2.10
CA VAL A 15 -18.49 3.46 -0.80
C VAL A 15 -18.63 4.53 0.28
N THR A 16 -18.10 5.73 0.05
CA THR A 16 -18.17 6.80 1.04
C THR A 16 -19.58 7.30 1.28
N MET A 17 -20.42 7.32 0.25
CA MET A 17 -21.85 7.64 0.36
C MET A 17 -22.56 6.64 1.29
N ASN A 18 -22.40 5.33 1.05
CA ASN A 18 -23.04 4.30 1.88
C ASN A 18 -22.54 4.36 3.33
N LEU A 19 -21.24 4.46 3.55
CA LEU A 19 -20.67 4.53 4.89
C LEU A 19 -21.18 5.76 5.65
N SER A 20 -21.29 6.91 4.98
CA SER A 20 -21.78 8.13 5.62
C SER A 20 -23.25 8.00 6.07
N VAL A 21 -24.08 7.38 5.27
CA VAL A 21 -25.49 7.16 5.58
C VAL A 21 -25.65 6.11 6.69
N ILE A 22 -24.99 4.96 6.56
CA ILE A 22 -25.09 3.84 7.52
C ILE A 22 -24.59 4.24 8.90
N PHE A 23 -23.45 4.93 8.98
CA PHE A 23 -22.83 5.32 10.24
C PHE A 23 -23.10 6.76 10.66
N ASN A 24 -23.97 7.47 9.93
CA ASN A 24 -24.33 8.88 10.21
C ASN A 24 -23.08 9.78 10.31
N LEU A 25 -22.13 9.61 9.38
CA LEU A 25 -20.91 10.41 9.33
C LEU A 25 -21.20 11.75 8.63
N ARG A 26 -21.02 12.85 9.31
CA ARG A 26 -21.42 14.20 8.85
C ARG A 26 -20.27 15.13 8.53
N GLY A 27 -19.04 14.63 8.62
CA GLY A 27 -17.84 15.40 8.29
C GLY A 27 -17.58 15.48 6.78
N ILE A 28 -16.34 15.77 6.42
CA ILE A 28 -15.89 15.79 5.03
C ILE A 28 -16.04 14.39 4.43
N ASN A 29 -16.81 14.29 3.34
CA ASN A 29 -17.06 13.05 2.61
C ASN A 29 -16.55 13.20 1.17
N LEU A 30 -15.51 12.45 0.82
CA LEU A 30 -14.93 12.49 -0.52
C LEU A 30 -14.29 11.15 -0.89
N THR A 31 -14.10 10.94 -2.18
CA THR A 31 -13.39 9.78 -2.72
C THR A 31 -12.16 10.25 -3.46
N LEU A 32 -11.01 9.61 -3.18
CA LEU A 32 -9.75 9.86 -3.87
C LEU A 32 -9.52 8.80 -4.94
N SER A 33 -9.06 9.23 -6.10
CA SER A 33 -8.70 8.34 -7.20
C SER A 33 -7.26 8.61 -7.63
N ALA A 34 -6.40 7.61 -7.42
CA ALA A 34 -4.99 7.61 -7.76
C ALA A 34 -4.55 6.20 -8.20
N ALA A 35 -5.39 5.54 -9.02
CA ALA A 35 -5.21 4.15 -9.43
C ALA A 35 -4.94 3.23 -8.22
N CYS A 36 -3.90 2.38 -8.29
CA CYS A 36 -3.56 1.45 -7.21
C CYS A 36 -3.17 2.15 -5.90
N ALA A 37 -2.73 3.40 -5.95
CA ALA A 37 -2.34 4.17 -4.77
C ALA A 37 -3.51 4.83 -4.02
N SER A 38 -4.76 4.68 -4.50
CA SER A 38 -5.93 5.38 -3.95
C SER A 38 -6.12 5.17 -2.45
N GLY A 39 -6.04 3.93 -1.97
CA GLY A 39 -6.23 3.60 -0.55
C GLY A 39 -5.16 4.21 0.36
N SER A 40 -3.90 4.20 -0.07
CA SER A 40 -2.79 4.83 0.66
C SER A 40 -2.94 6.36 0.67
N HIS A 41 -3.29 6.98 -0.46
CA HIS A 41 -3.61 8.41 -0.51
C HIS A 41 -4.79 8.79 0.39
N ALA A 42 -5.81 7.93 0.51
CA ALA A 42 -6.93 8.17 1.40
C ALA A 42 -6.49 8.20 2.88
N ILE A 43 -5.58 7.30 3.28
CA ILE A 43 -4.99 7.29 4.62
C ILE A 43 -4.15 8.56 4.85
N GLY A 44 -3.26 8.89 3.91
CA GLY A 44 -2.43 10.10 3.97
C GLY A 44 -3.27 11.38 4.06
N MET A 45 -4.37 11.46 3.29
CA MET A 45 -5.28 12.61 3.35
C MET A 45 -6.03 12.67 4.68
N GLY A 46 -6.52 11.53 5.19
CA GLY A 46 -7.15 11.46 6.51
C GLY A 46 -6.20 11.93 7.62
N TYR A 47 -4.95 11.50 7.58
CA TYR A 47 -3.90 11.96 8.47
C TYR A 47 -3.70 13.49 8.38
N LEU A 48 -3.60 14.05 7.18
CA LEU A 48 -3.45 15.49 6.98
C LEU A 48 -4.67 16.27 7.50
N MET A 49 -5.89 15.78 7.28
CA MET A 49 -7.11 16.43 7.79
C MET A 49 -7.12 16.53 9.33
N ILE A 50 -6.70 15.46 10.01
CA ILE A 50 -6.62 15.45 11.47
C ILE A 50 -5.51 16.38 11.96
N ARG A 51 -4.32 16.27 11.36
CA ARG A 51 -3.17 17.10 11.72
C ARG A 51 -3.42 18.60 11.55
N GLN A 52 -4.24 18.98 10.56
CA GLN A 52 -4.64 20.38 10.31
C GLN A 52 -5.86 20.81 11.14
N GLY A 53 -6.40 19.94 11.99
CA GLY A 53 -7.58 20.24 12.81
C GLY A 53 -8.88 20.36 12.02
N LEU A 54 -8.91 19.88 10.77
CA LEU A 54 -10.14 19.91 9.95
C LEU A 54 -11.15 18.84 10.40
N GLN A 55 -10.68 17.73 10.93
CA GLN A 55 -11.49 16.63 11.46
C GLN A 55 -10.80 16.04 12.70
N GLU A 56 -11.57 15.61 13.69
CA GLU A 56 -11.04 14.90 14.86
C GLU A 56 -10.92 13.39 14.60
N ARG A 57 -11.80 12.86 13.72
CA ARG A 57 -11.83 11.45 13.32
C ARG A 57 -12.15 11.33 11.84
N VAL A 58 -11.50 10.39 11.17
CA VAL A 58 -11.70 10.10 9.75
C VAL A 58 -11.75 8.58 9.56
N VAL A 59 -12.79 8.09 8.91
CA VAL A 59 -12.80 6.73 8.35
C VAL A 59 -12.18 6.82 6.96
N CYS A 60 -11.08 6.15 6.74
CA CYS A 60 -10.37 6.15 5.47
C CYS A 60 -9.93 4.73 5.08
N GLY A 61 -9.67 4.52 3.82
CA GLY A 61 -9.27 3.21 3.31
C GLY A 61 -9.53 3.05 1.83
N GLY A 62 -9.75 1.83 1.40
CA GLY A 62 -10.02 1.50 0.01
C GLY A 62 -10.90 0.26 -0.12
N ALA A 63 -11.64 0.19 -1.19
CA ALA A 63 -12.45 -0.96 -1.58
C ALA A 63 -12.29 -1.20 -3.09
N GLN A 64 -12.25 -2.45 -3.47
CA GLN A 64 -12.10 -2.88 -4.86
C GLN A 64 -12.90 -4.16 -5.09
N GLU A 65 -13.57 -4.25 -6.22
CA GLU A 65 -14.16 -5.47 -6.75
C GLU A 65 -13.42 -5.94 -8.00
N VAL A 66 -13.43 -7.24 -8.23
CA VAL A 66 -13.00 -7.83 -9.50
C VAL A 66 -14.21 -7.91 -10.43
N ASN A 67 -14.13 -7.22 -11.56
CA ASN A 67 -15.18 -7.24 -12.56
C ASN A 67 -14.63 -7.46 -13.97
N LEU A 68 -15.49 -7.87 -14.88
CA LEU A 68 -15.12 -8.27 -16.23
C LEU A 68 -14.41 -7.16 -17.02
N TYR A 69 -14.77 -5.91 -16.80
CA TYR A 69 -14.17 -4.77 -17.51
C TYR A 69 -12.75 -4.48 -17.03
N SER A 70 -12.52 -4.51 -15.70
CA SER A 70 -11.19 -4.33 -15.16
C SER A 70 -10.26 -5.49 -15.55
N VAL A 71 -10.74 -6.73 -15.47
CA VAL A 71 -9.97 -7.91 -15.91
C VAL A 71 -9.61 -7.80 -17.39
N GLY A 72 -10.59 -7.57 -18.27
CA GLY A 72 -10.34 -7.46 -19.71
C GLY A 72 -9.40 -6.30 -20.08
N SER A 73 -9.47 -5.19 -19.35
CA SER A 73 -8.58 -4.04 -19.59
C SER A 73 -7.13 -4.33 -19.20
N PHE A 74 -6.88 -4.95 -18.06
CA PHE A 74 -5.51 -5.33 -17.64
C PHE A 74 -4.96 -6.50 -18.45
N ASP A 75 -5.81 -7.44 -18.86
CA ASP A 75 -5.42 -8.52 -19.77
C ASP A 75 -4.96 -7.96 -21.12
N GLY A 76 -5.74 -7.04 -21.70
CA GLY A 76 -5.36 -6.34 -22.94
C GLY A 76 -4.07 -5.52 -22.84
N LEU A 77 -3.64 -5.12 -21.63
CA LEU A 77 -2.36 -4.47 -21.37
C LEU A 77 -1.21 -5.47 -21.17
N GLY A 78 -1.50 -6.78 -21.09
CA GLY A 78 -0.51 -7.80 -20.74
C GLY A 78 0.07 -7.61 -19.33
N ALA A 79 -0.73 -7.08 -18.39
CA ALA A 79 -0.26 -6.75 -17.04
C ALA A 79 -0.42 -7.91 -16.05
N PHE A 80 -1.25 -8.90 -16.37
CA PHE A 80 -1.47 -10.09 -15.55
C PHE A 80 -0.42 -11.16 -15.77
N SER A 81 -0.19 -11.96 -14.71
CA SER A 81 0.52 -13.21 -14.84
C SER A 81 -0.26 -14.17 -15.75
N ALA A 82 0.48 -14.83 -16.66
CA ALA A 82 -0.06 -15.88 -17.53
C ALA A 82 0.13 -17.29 -16.95
N ARG A 83 0.48 -17.43 -15.67
CA ARG A 83 0.74 -18.71 -15.00
C ARG A 83 -0.54 -19.44 -14.60
N GLU A 84 -1.28 -19.93 -15.59
CA GLU A 84 -2.53 -20.65 -15.40
C GLU A 84 -2.33 -22.09 -14.88
N SER A 85 -1.17 -22.67 -15.14
CA SER A 85 -0.85 -24.06 -14.72
C SER A 85 -0.67 -24.20 -13.21
N ASP A 86 -0.30 -23.11 -12.52
CA ASP A 86 -0.17 -23.05 -11.06
C ASP A 86 -0.59 -21.67 -10.55
N PRO A 87 -1.90 -21.42 -10.41
CA PRO A 87 -2.42 -20.12 -9.99
C PRO A 87 -1.97 -19.71 -8.59
N ALA A 88 -1.73 -20.67 -7.70
CA ALA A 88 -1.28 -20.40 -6.33
C ALA A 88 0.14 -19.79 -6.28
N ALA A 89 0.98 -20.10 -7.28
CA ALA A 89 2.33 -19.57 -7.42
C ALA A 89 2.44 -18.43 -8.45
N ALA A 90 1.33 -17.90 -8.95
CA ALA A 90 1.33 -16.86 -9.99
C ALA A 90 1.81 -15.51 -9.45
N SER A 91 1.33 -15.08 -8.28
CA SER A 91 1.85 -13.87 -7.61
C SER A 91 3.17 -14.22 -6.91
N ARG A 92 4.29 -13.81 -7.51
CA ARG A 92 5.65 -14.17 -7.09
C ARG A 92 6.62 -12.98 -7.10
N PRO A 93 6.39 -11.97 -6.27
CA PRO A 93 7.26 -10.79 -6.21
C PRO A 93 8.72 -11.19 -6.01
N PHE A 94 9.63 -10.48 -6.70
CA PHE A 94 11.09 -10.67 -6.63
C PHE A 94 11.64 -11.96 -7.24
N ASP A 95 10.78 -12.86 -7.69
CA ASP A 95 11.21 -14.04 -8.43
C ASP A 95 11.63 -13.67 -9.85
N LYS A 96 12.68 -14.33 -10.38
CA LYS A 96 13.17 -14.06 -11.74
C LYS A 96 12.15 -14.41 -12.82
N ASP A 97 11.27 -15.36 -12.55
CA ASP A 97 10.26 -15.86 -13.48
C ASP A 97 8.88 -15.21 -13.24
N ARG A 98 8.83 -14.06 -12.54
CA ARG A 98 7.61 -13.25 -12.40
C ARG A 98 7.21 -12.65 -13.74
N ASP A 99 5.94 -12.68 -14.06
CA ASP A 99 5.42 -12.32 -15.38
C ASP A 99 4.23 -11.34 -15.34
N GLY A 100 3.82 -10.89 -14.16
CA GLY A 100 2.71 -9.96 -14.00
C GLY A 100 2.03 -10.12 -12.66
N PHE A 101 1.07 -9.27 -12.37
CA PHE A 101 0.33 -9.34 -11.11
C PHE A 101 -0.90 -10.25 -11.22
N VAL A 102 -1.38 -10.70 -10.06
CA VAL A 102 -2.67 -11.39 -9.91
C VAL A 102 -3.64 -10.40 -9.29
N ILE A 103 -4.79 -10.17 -9.92
CA ILE A 103 -5.81 -9.28 -9.38
C ILE A 103 -6.47 -9.90 -8.14
N GLY A 104 -6.75 -9.06 -7.14
CA GLY A 104 -7.52 -9.42 -5.96
C GLY A 104 -8.65 -8.44 -5.71
N GLU A 105 -9.60 -8.81 -4.87
CA GLU A 105 -10.68 -7.95 -4.42
C GLU A 105 -10.78 -7.91 -2.89
N GLY A 106 -11.40 -6.88 -2.37
CA GLY A 106 -11.60 -6.71 -0.94
C GLY A 106 -11.67 -5.25 -0.53
N ALA A 107 -11.67 -5.04 0.77
CA ALA A 107 -11.69 -3.72 1.36
C ALA A 107 -10.88 -3.68 2.65
N GLY A 108 -10.28 -2.53 2.93
CA GLY A 108 -9.65 -2.19 4.19
C GLY A 108 -10.10 -0.81 4.64
N ALA A 109 -10.38 -0.66 5.93
CA ALA A 109 -10.75 0.62 6.51
C ALA A 109 -9.99 0.84 7.82
N LEU A 110 -9.51 2.06 8.01
CA LEU A 110 -8.90 2.55 9.24
C LEU A 110 -9.75 3.67 9.81
N ILE A 111 -9.85 3.72 11.13
CA ILE A 111 -10.37 4.88 11.85
C ILE A 111 -9.14 5.62 12.37
N LEU A 112 -8.82 6.74 11.74
CA LEU A 112 -7.82 7.67 12.24
C LEU A 112 -8.50 8.63 13.21
N GLU A 113 -7.82 8.96 14.29
CA GLU A 113 -8.34 9.83 15.33
C GLU A 113 -7.21 10.67 15.93
N GLU A 114 -7.51 11.90 16.29
CA GLU A 114 -6.57 12.75 17.01
C GLU A 114 -6.17 12.07 18.32
N TYR A 115 -4.88 12.12 18.65
CA TYR A 115 -4.29 11.31 19.73
C TYR A 115 -4.88 11.61 21.11
N GLU A 116 -4.96 12.89 21.50
CA GLU A 116 -5.49 13.25 22.82
C GLU A 116 -7.01 13.01 22.91
N HIS A 117 -7.73 13.17 21.80
CA HIS A 117 -9.15 12.82 21.72
C HIS A 117 -9.35 11.32 21.93
N ALA A 118 -8.54 10.47 21.28
CA ALA A 118 -8.60 9.02 21.44
C ALA A 118 -8.29 8.59 22.87
N LYS A 119 -7.26 9.18 23.51
CA LYS A 119 -6.90 8.93 24.91
C LYS A 119 -8.00 9.36 25.87
N ALA A 120 -8.57 10.54 25.69
CA ALA A 120 -9.60 11.08 26.57
C ALA A 120 -10.84 10.18 26.68
N ARG A 121 -11.18 9.46 25.60
CA ARG A 121 -12.31 8.50 25.61
C ARG A 121 -11.90 7.04 25.92
N GLY A 122 -10.62 6.79 26.24
CA GLY A 122 -10.11 5.45 26.53
C GLY A 122 -10.08 4.51 25.33
N ALA A 123 -9.86 5.03 24.13
CA ALA A 123 -9.77 4.22 22.93
C ALA A 123 -8.56 3.28 22.97
N LYS A 124 -8.71 2.07 22.40
CA LYS A 124 -7.55 1.24 22.09
C LYS A 124 -6.85 1.82 20.87
N ILE A 125 -5.64 2.30 21.05
CA ILE A 125 -4.80 2.82 19.98
C ILE A 125 -3.86 1.70 19.56
N TYR A 126 -3.81 1.40 18.27
CA TYR A 126 -2.95 0.33 17.71
C TYR A 126 -1.55 0.85 17.35
N CYS A 127 -1.48 2.04 16.79
CA CYS A 127 -0.25 2.73 16.40
C CYS A 127 -0.56 4.19 16.09
N GLU A 128 0.47 4.98 15.80
CA GLU A 128 0.35 6.32 15.22
C GLU A 128 0.62 6.28 13.72
N VAL A 129 -0.11 7.08 12.94
CA VAL A 129 0.31 7.50 11.60
C VAL A 129 1.16 8.75 11.79
N VAL A 130 2.45 8.64 11.52
CA VAL A 130 3.40 9.71 11.84
C VAL A 130 3.87 10.48 10.63
N GLY A 131 3.73 9.94 9.42
CA GLY A 131 4.14 10.62 8.20
C GLY A 131 3.44 10.13 6.96
N GLY A 132 3.28 11.04 6.02
CA GLY A 132 2.74 10.78 4.69
C GLY A 132 3.56 11.48 3.60
N GLY A 133 3.80 10.78 2.50
CA GLY A 133 4.47 11.34 1.34
C GLY A 133 3.77 10.94 0.05
N ALA A 134 3.71 11.88 -0.88
CA ALA A 134 3.08 11.66 -2.17
C ALA A 134 3.89 12.33 -3.28
N SER A 135 3.91 11.70 -4.45
CA SER A 135 4.58 12.25 -5.63
C SER A 135 3.96 11.74 -6.92
N ALA A 136 4.35 12.34 -8.02
CA ALA A 136 4.06 11.84 -9.36
C ALA A 136 5.38 11.59 -10.11
N ASP A 137 5.45 10.48 -10.85
CA ASP A 137 6.62 10.16 -11.69
C ASP A 137 6.77 11.12 -12.87
N ALA A 138 5.65 11.57 -13.42
CA ALA A 138 5.60 12.37 -14.64
C ALA A 138 6.43 11.76 -15.79
N TYR A 139 6.39 10.42 -15.91
CA TYR A 139 7.25 9.66 -16.81
C TYR A 139 6.46 8.91 -17.89
N HIS A 140 5.55 8.02 -17.50
CA HIS A 140 4.79 7.18 -18.42
C HIS A 140 3.41 6.82 -17.84
N PHE A 141 2.43 6.50 -18.69
CA PHE A 141 1.06 6.20 -18.25
C PHE A 141 0.96 4.92 -17.40
N THR A 142 1.77 3.89 -17.67
CA THR A 142 1.67 2.59 -17.00
C THR A 142 2.99 2.11 -16.39
N ALA A 143 4.14 2.56 -16.90
CA ALA A 143 5.45 2.15 -16.38
C ALA A 143 5.94 3.10 -15.30
N PRO A 144 6.50 2.61 -14.18
CA PRO A 144 7.17 3.45 -13.20
C PRO A 144 8.47 4.03 -13.78
N HIS A 145 8.97 5.09 -13.16
CA HIS A 145 10.28 5.63 -13.52
C HIS A 145 11.37 4.56 -13.26
N PRO A 146 12.22 4.21 -14.24
CA PRO A 146 13.16 3.08 -14.12
C PRO A 146 14.17 3.23 -12.97
N GLU A 147 14.46 4.45 -12.55
CA GLU A 147 15.31 4.75 -11.39
C GLU A 147 14.49 4.94 -10.09
N GLY A 148 13.17 4.72 -10.10
CA GLY A 148 12.31 4.85 -8.94
C GLY A 148 12.25 6.26 -8.33
N LYS A 149 12.49 7.33 -9.13
CA LYS A 149 12.62 8.71 -8.62
C LYS A 149 11.39 9.19 -7.86
N GLY A 150 10.19 8.91 -8.40
CA GLY A 150 8.95 9.28 -7.72
C GLY A 150 8.75 8.50 -6.41
N ALA A 151 8.99 7.19 -6.44
CA ALA A 151 8.95 6.36 -5.24
C ALA A 151 9.94 6.86 -4.16
N MET A 152 11.20 7.15 -4.54
CA MET A 152 12.18 7.76 -3.62
C MET A 152 11.67 9.09 -3.04
N LYS A 153 11.08 9.93 -3.88
CA LYS A 153 10.55 11.21 -3.41
C LYS A 153 9.42 11.01 -2.39
N ALA A 154 8.46 10.14 -2.67
CA ALA A 154 7.36 9.85 -1.74
C ALA A 154 7.88 9.34 -0.39
N MET A 155 8.81 8.39 -0.40
CA MET A 155 9.42 7.87 0.83
C MET A 155 10.20 8.94 1.60
N ARG A 156 11.03 9.75 0.94
CA ARG A 156 11.79 10.84 1.59
C ARG A 156 10.87 11.88 2.20
N ASP A 157 9.81 12.25 1.48
CA ASP A 157 8.82 13.21 1.98
C ASP A 157 8.08 12.65 3.20
N ALA A 158 7.72 11.35 3.21
CA ALA A 158 7.10 10.69 4.35
C ALA A 158 8.03 10.63 5.59
N ILE A 159 9.30 10.26 5.40
CA ILE A 159 10.31 10.24 6.47
C ILE A 159 10.53 11.64 7.03
N LYS A 160 10.64 12.64 6.15
CA LYS A 160 10.76 14.04 6.56
C LYS A 160 9.53 14.53 7.33
N ASP A 161 8.33 14.19 6.86
CA ASP A 161 7.07 14.58 7.50
C ASP A 161 6.91 13.94 8.88
N ALA A 162 7.37 12.67 9.02
CA ALA A 162 7.41 11.95 10.29
C ALA A 162 8.45 12.50 11.28
N GLY A 163 9.42 13.27 10.83
CA GLY A 163 10.52 13.78 11.65
C GLY A 163 11.45 12.69 12.18
N ILE A 164 11.59 11.60 11.44
CA ILE A 164 12.42 10.45 11.80
C ILE A 164 13.65 10.34 10.88
N ALA A 165 14.59 9.49 11.26
CA ALA A 165 15.72 9.11 10.41
C ALA A 165 15.37 7.84 9.59
N PRO A 166 16.01 7.60 8.43
CA PRO A 166 15.86 6.33 7.70
C PRO A 166 16.16 5.10 8.56
N GLU A 167 17.07 5.24 9.54
CA GLU A 167 17.51 4.21 10.48
C GLU A 167 16.41 3.79 11.48
N ASP A 168 15.35 4.58 11.61
CA ASP A 168 14.22 4.25 12.48
C ASP A 168 13.25 3.26 11.83
N ILE A 169 13.35 3.02 10.50
CA ILE A 169 12.47 2.10 9.77
C ILE A 169 12.89 0.65 10.01
N ASP A 170 12.01 -0.15 10.54
CA ASP A 170 12.23 -1.59 10.78
C ASP A 170 11.63 -2.48 9.69
N TYR A 171 10.53 -2.04 9.08
CA TYR A 171 9.78 -2.82 8.11
C TYR A 171 9.29 -1.94 6.96
N VAL A 172 9.48 -2.44 5.74
CA VAL A 172 8.90 -1.86 4.52
C VAL A 172 7.95 -2.87 3.89
N ASN A 173 6.66 -2.55 3.87
CA ASN A 173 5.69 -3.22 3.03
C ASN A 173 5.73 -2.54 1.66
N VAL A 174 6.28 -3.25 0.69
CA VAL A 174 6.47 -2.71 -0.66
C VAL A 174 5.23 -2.87 -1.52
N HIS A 175 5.15 -2.07 -2.57
CA HIS A 175 4.14 -2.25 -3.60
C HIS A 175 4.26 -3.61 -4.28
N GLY A 176 5.47 -4.02 -4.70
CA GLY A 176 5.85 -5.38 -5.06
C GLY A 176 4.78 -6.19 -5.78
N THR A 177 4.45 -5.82 -7.02
CA THR A 177 3.30 -6.39 -7.74
C THR A 177 3.58 -7.68 -8.49
N SER A 178 4.79 -8.24 -8.38
CA SER A 178 5.20 -9.39 -9.20
C SER A 178 5.33 -9.06 -10.70
N THR A 179 5.66 -7.80 -11.01
CA THR A 179 5.84 -7.37 -12.39
C THR A 179 7.33 -7.17 -12.71
N PRO A 180 7.78 -7.54 -13.93
CA PRO A 180 9.15 -7.29 -14.36
C PRO A 180 9.55 -5.81 -14.27
N ALA A 181 8.62 -4.91 -14.57
CA ALA A 181 8.88 -3.47 -14.61
C ALA A 181 8.83 -2.78 -13.23
N GLY A 182 8.16 -3.37 -12.23
CA GLY A 182 7.86 -2.69 -10.96
C GLY A 182 8.82 -3.04 -9.81
N ASP A 183 9.08 -4.32 -9.61
CA ASP A 183 9.72 -4.81 -8.39
C ASP A 183 11.17 -4.32 -8.21
N ILE A 184 11.98 -4.36 -9.28
CA ILE A 184 13.40 -3.93 -9.24
C ILE A 184 13.54 -2.42 -9.02
N PRO A 185 12.86 -1.53 -9.76
CA PRO A 185 12.91 -0.10 -9.50
C PRO A 185 12.48 0.28 -8.08
N GLU A 186 11.49 -0.42 -7.52
CA GLU A 186 11.06 -0.17 -6.15
C GLU A 186 12.15 -0.53 -5.13
N LEU A 187 12.76 -1.72 -5.24
CA LEU A 187 13.84 -2.12 -4.34
C LEU A 187 15.06 -1.17 -4.44
N LYS A 188 15.39 -0.73 -5.66
CA LYS A 188 16.43 0.30 -5.87
C LYS A 188 16.04 1.62 -5.19
N ALA A 189 14.77 2.00 -5.25
CA ALA A 189 14.27 3.20 -4.57
C ALA A 189 14.35 3.07 -3.05
N VAL A 190 13.94 1.94 -2.48
CA VAL A 190 14.03 1.65 -1.04
C VAL A 190 15.50 1.73 -0.58
N ALA A 191 16.41 1.05 -1.29
CA ALA A 191 17.84 1.10 -0.99
C ALA A 191 18.42 2.52 -1.10
N GLY A 192 18.02 3.28 -2.13
CA GLY A 192 18.44 4.67 -2.34
C GLY A 192 17.93 5.66 -1.29
N VAL A 193 16.88 5.29 -0.54
CA VAL A 193 16.35 6.10 0.58
C VAL A 193 16.95 5.70 1.91
N LEU A 194 17.07 4.38 2.16
CA LEU A 194 17.52 3.85 3.45
C LEU A 194 19.06 3.73 3.53
N GLY A 195 19.78 3.84 2.41
CA GLY A 195 21.23 3.64 2.38
C GLY A 195 21.62 2.25 2.91
N ASP A 196 22.72 2.17 3.64
CA ASP A 196 23.20 0.91 4.21
C ASP A 196 22.24 0.30 5.25
N HIS A 197 21.32 1.10 5.81
CA HIS A 197 20.33 0.61 6.76
C HIS A 197 19.35 -0.38 6.11
N VAL A 198 19.18 -0.37 4.80
CA VAL A 198 18.30 -1.31 4.07
C VAL A 198 18.61 -2.78 4.38
N TYR A 199 19.86 -3.10 4.71
CA TYR A 199 20.27 -4.46 5.11
C TYR A 199 19.80 -4.88 6.50
N ASN A 200 19.33 -3.92 7.30
CA ASN A 200 18.79 -4.15 8.64
C ASN A 200 17.26 -4.10 8.68
N VAL A 201 16.62 -3.95 7.54
CA VAL A 201 15.15 -3.79 7.43
C VAL A 201 14.53 -5.06 6.87
N ASN A 202 13.38 -5.46 7.39
CA ASN A 202 12.53 -6.44 6.72
C ASN A 202 11.79 -5.77 5.57
N ILE A 203 11.82 -6.39 4.41
CA ILE A 203 11.04 -6.00 3.23
C ILE A 203 10.11 -7.14 2.89
N SER A 204 8.83 -6.88 2.63
CA SER A 204 7.94 -7.92 2.10
C SER A 204 6.86 -7.35 1.20
N SER A 205 6.43 -8.17 0.24
CA SER A 205 5.23 -7.93 -0.55
C SER A 205 4.12 -8.88 -0.11
N THR A 206 3.12 -8.35 0.57
CA THR A 206 1.92 -9.11 0.94
C THR A 206 1.04 -9.47 -0.24
N LYS A 207 1.26 -8.85 -1.41
CA LYS A 207 0.57 -9.22 -2.66
C LYS A 207 0.89 -10.64 -3.14
N SER A 208 1.97 -11.24 -2.65
CA SER A 208 2.23 -12.66 -2.88
C SER A 208 1.15 -13.57 -2.31
N MET A 209 0.45 -13.11 -1.25
CA MET A 209 -0.62 -13.85 -0.56
C MET A 209 -2.02 -13.36 -0.93
N THR A 210 -2.18 -12.05 -1.11
CA THR A 210 -3.51 -11.42 -1.31
C THR A 210 -3.84 -11.15 -2.77
N GLY A 211 -2.86 -11.21 -3.66
CA GLY A 211 -2.97 -10.58 -4.97
C GLY A 211 -2.94 -9.05 -4.87
N HIS A 212 -3.15 -8.39 -5.98
CA HIS A 212 -3.17 -6.92 -6.07
C HIS A 212 -4.61 -6.40 -6.01
N LEU A 213 -5.00 -5.82 -4.89
CA LEU A 213 -6.34 -5.29 -4.67
C LEU A 213 -6.54 -3.88 -5.27
N LEU A 214 -5.72 -3.47 -6.22
CA LEU A 214 -5.82 -2.18 -6.91
C LEU A 214 -6.05 -1.01 -5.93
N GLY A 215 -7.20 -0.33 -6.03
CA GLY A 215 -7.54 0.81 -5.18
C GLY A 215 -7.64 0.50 -3.68
N ALA A 216 -7.87 -0.76 -3.30
CA ALA A 216 -7.90 -1.21 -1.90
C ALA A 216 -6.52 -1.64 -1.37
N ALA A 217 -5.53 -1.86 -2.25
CA ALA A 217 -4.23 -2.42 -1.87
C ALA A 217 -3.57 -1.66 -0.71
N GLY A 218 -3.44 -0.34 -0.82
CA GLY A 218 -2.79 0.47 0.22
C GLY A 218 -3.47 0.41 1.58
N ALA A 219 -4.79 0.20 1.63
CA ALA A 219 -5.51 0.06 2.89
C ALA A 219 -5.24 -1.31 3.55
N VAL A 220 -5.23 -2.39 2.77
CA VAL A 220 -4.93 -3.74 3.26
C VAL A 220 -3.47 -3.85 3.69
N GLU A 221 -2.56 -3.23 2.95
CA GLU A 221 -1.13 -3.17 3.27
C GLU A 221 -0.85 -2.34 4.53
N ALA A 222 -1.60 -1.26 4.74
CA ALA A 222 -1.55 -0.52 6.01
C ALA A 222 -1.94 -1.41 7.20
N LEU A 223 -2.97 -2.26 7.06
CA LEU A 223 -3.33 -3.24 8.09
C LEU A 223 -2.20 -4.24 8.35
N ALA A 224 -1.50 -4.69 7.31
CA ALA A 224 -0.33 -5.57 7.47
C ALA A 224 0.80 -4.90 8.27
N CYS A 225 1.08 -3.61 8.02
CA CYS A 225 2.01 -2.82 8.81
C CYS A 225 1.56 -2.69 10.27
N ILE A 226 0.28 -2.37 10.51
CA ILE A 226 -0.29 -2.26 11.86
C ILE A 226 -0.19 -3.59 12.60
N PHE A 227 -0.45 -4.71 11.95
CA PHE A 227 -0.30 -6.04 12.55
C PHE A 227 1.16 -6.37 12.87
N ALA A 228 2.10 -5.99 12.01
CA ALA A 228 3.52 -6.16 12.29
C ALA A 228 3.95 -5.39 13.55
N LEU A 229 3.51 -4.12 13.69
CA LEU A 229 3.75 -3.29 14.87
C LEU A 229 3.14 -3.89 16.14
N THR A 230 1.92 -4.39 16.06
CA THR A 230 1.16 -4.85 17.25
C THR A 230 1.52 -6.26 17.69
N HIS A 231 1.90 -7.14 16.77
CA HIS A 231 2.16 -8.56 17.05
C HIS A 231 3.66 -8.92 17.01
N GLY A 232 4.52 -8.01 16.53
CA GLY A 232 5.96 -8.29 16.40
C GLY A 232 6.27 -9.39 15.39
N VAL A 233 5.49 -9.45 14.30
CA VAL A 233 5.66 -10.44 13.22
C VAL A 233 5.53 -9.75 11.88
N VAL A 234 6.58 -9.82 11.07
CA VAL A 234 6.56 -9.32 9.69
C VAL A 234 6.01 -10.41 8.77
N PRO A 235 4.97 -10.11 7.97
CA PRO A 235 4.40 -11.07 7.02
C PRO A 235 5.40 -11.40 5.91
N PRO A 236 5.38 -12.64 5.35
CA PRO A 236 6.33 -13.04 4.34
C PRO A 236 5.97 -12.54 2.94
N THR A 237 6.97 -12.58 2.06
CA THR A 237 6.79 -12.72 0.62
C THR A 237 6.88 -14.19 0.28
N ILE A 238 5.82 -14.77 -0.26
CA ILE A 238 5.81 -16.18 -0.69
C ILE A 238 6.03 -16.30 -2.19
N ASN A 239 6.29 -17.53 -2.68
CA ASN A 239 6.46 -17.87 -4.09
C ASN A 239 7.73 -17.31 -4.77
N CYS A 240 8.68 -16.77 -4.04
CA CYS A 240 9.98 -16.38 -4.59
C CYS A 240 10.96 -17.57 -4.53
N GLU A 241 10.80 -18.52 -5.43
CA GLU A 241 11.64 -19.72 -5.46
C GLU A 241 13.05 -19.42 -5.98
N ASN A 242 13.14 -18.52 -6.95
CA ASN A 242 14.39 -18.12 -7.60
C ASN A 242 14.47 -16.60 -7.57
N ARG A 243 15.15 -16.04 -6.57
CA ARG A 243 15.38 -14.59 -6.49
C ARG A 243 15.97 -14.07 -7.80
N ASP A 244 15.44 -12.96 -8.30
CA ASP A 244 15.98 -12.28 -9.46
C ASP A 244 17.45 -11.87 -9.21
N PRO A 245 18.40 -12.24 -10.10
CA PRO A 245 19.83 -11.96 -9.93
C PRO A 245 20.18 -10.46 -9.88
N GLU A 246 19.29 -9.56 -10.32
CA GLU A 246 19.48 -8.13 -10.18
C GLU A 246 19.21 -7.63 -8.74
N ILE A 247 18.62 -8.46 -7.87
CA ILE A 247 18.34 -8.11 -6.48
C ILE A 247 19.51 -8.49 -5.58
N ASP A 248 20.05 -7.53 -4.84
CA ASP A 248 21.12 -7.75 -3.88
C ASP A 248 20.75 -8.85 -2.87
N GLU A 249 21.55 -9.91 -2.80
CA GLU A 249 21.33 -11.06 -1.94
C GLU A 249 21.28 -10.70 -0.44
N LYS A 250 21.87 -9.58 -0.03
CA LYS A 250 21.89 -9.12 1.35
C LYS A 250 20.54 -8.55 1.81
N LEU A 251 19.64 -8.19 0.91
CA LEU A 251 18.33 -7.67 1.27
C LEU A 251 17.48 -8.76 1.94
N ASN A 252 16.91 -8.45 3.09
CA ASN A 252 15.97 -9.35 3.76
C ASN A 252 14.55 -9.15 3.20
N LEU A 253 14.22 -9.91 2.16
CA LEU A 253 12.89 -9.88 1.52
C LEU A 253 11.81 -10.66 2.29
N THR A 254 12.14 -11.16 3.48
CA THR A 254 11.23 -11.93 4.34
C THR A 254 10.58 -13.09 3.57
N LEU A 255 11.40 -13.91 2.89
CA LEU A 255 10.89 -14.96 1.99
C LEU A 255 10.25 -16.12 2.77
N ASP A 256 9.14 -16.62 2.24
CA ASP A 256 8.39 -17.83 2.58
C ASP A 256 7.87 -17.92 4.01
N VAL A 257 8.60 -17.44 5.00
CA VAL A 257 8.25 -17.58 6.42
C VAL A 257 8.19 -16.20 7.09
N ALA A 258 7.10 -15.98 7.82
CA ALA A 258 6.97 -14.77 8.65
C ALA A 258 8.09 -14.68 9.68
N GLN A 259 8.65 -13.48 9.86
CA GLN A 259 9.79 -13.26 10.75
C GLN A 259 9.33 -12.51 12.01
N LYS A 260 9.73 -13.03 13.18
CA LYS A 260 9.55 -12.30 14.45
C LYS A 260 10.51 -11.12 14.49
N ARG A 261 9.98 -9.94 14.77
CA ARG A 261 10.74 -8.70 14.92
C ARG A 261 9.96 -7.73 15.80
N ASP A 262 10.61 -7.08 16.75
CA ASP A 262 10.02 -5.92 17.45
C ASP A 262 10.03 -4.71 16.51
N VAL A 263 8.98 -4.66 15.66
CA VAL A 263 8.79 -3.56 14.72
C VAL A 263 8.32 -2.34 15.49
N LYS A 264 9.09 -1.26 15.44
CA LYS A 264 8.75 0.03 16.03
C LYS A 264 8.22 1.02 15.01
N CYS A 265 8.74 0.94 13.79
CA CYS A 265 8.34 1.81 12.69
C CYS A 265 8.20 1.00 11.39
N ALA A 266 7.06 1.13 10.75
CA ALA A 266 6.75 0.46 9.49
C ALA A 266 6.37 1.48 8.41
N LEU A 267 6.91 1.28 7.20
CA LEU A 267 6.64 2.08 6.02
C LEU A 267 5.85 1.25 5.02
N SER A 268 4.74 1.79 4.50
CA SER A 268 3.94 1.17 3.45
C SER A 268 4.03 1.98 2.17
N ASN A 269 4.43 1.35 1.09
CA ASN A 269 4.50 1.92 -0.25
C ASN A 269 3.36 1.43 -1.11
N THR A 270 2.71 2.34 -1.81
CA THR A 270 1.75 1.97 -2.85
C THR A 270 1.93 2.89 -4.06
N PHE A 271 2.15 2.28 -5.22
CA PHE A 271 2.37 2.99 -6.47
C PHE A 271 1.27 2.63 -7.48
N GLY A 272 0.92 3.56 -8.34
CA GLY A 272 -0.20 3.38 -9.27
C GLY A 272 0.13 3.83 -10.69
N PHE A 273 -0.57 3.26 -11.67
CA PHE A 273 -0.55 3.74 -13.04
C PHE A 273 -0.84 5.24 -13.08
N GLY A 274 -0.21 5.95 -14.01
CA GLY A 274 -0.19 7.41 -14.02
C GLY A 274 0.96 8.00 -13.20
N GLY A 275 1.81 7.13 -12.61
CA GLY A 275 2.95 7.54 -11.78
C GLY A 275 2.54 8.05 -10.39
N HIS A 276 1.39 7.63 -9.89
CA HIS A 276 0.94 7.97 -8.55
C HIS A 276 1.74 7.21 -7.50
N ASN A 277 2.47 7.91 -6.66
CA ASN A 277 3.24 7.32 -5.57
C ASN A 277 2.73 7.80 -4.21
N SER A 278 2.51 6.89 -3.29
CA SER A 278 2.10 7.18 -1.92
C SER A 278 2.89 6.32 -0.94
N THR A 279 3.38 6.95 0.11
CA THR A 279 4.06 6.29 1.24
C THR A 279 3.43 6.76 2.53
N VAL A 280 3.09 5.84 3.43
CA VAL A 280 2.57 6.14 4.77
C VAL A 280 3.45 5.44 5.80
N ILE A 281 3.75 6.14 6.91
CA ILE A 281 4.58 5.63 7.99
C ILE A 281 3.74 5.48 9.25
N PHE A 282 3.85 4.29 9.85
CA PHE A 282 3.19 3.90 11.08
C PHE A 282 4.24 3.66 12.17
N ARG A 283 3.97 4.10 13.40
CA ARG A 283 4.87 3.96 14.54
C ARG A 283 4.16 3.34 15.72
N LYS A 284 4.82 2.43 16.40
CA LYS A 284 4.39 1.84 17.67
C LYS A 284 4.37 2.92 18.76
N LEU A 285 3.38 2.87 19.65
CA LEU A 285 3.25 3.75 20.82
C LEU A 285 4.22 3.36 21.92
#